data_c1231201c39942c19e1fd4bf130af9de
#
_entry.id   c1231201c39942c19e1fd4bf130af9de
#
_cell.length_a   1.000
_cell.length_b   1.000
_cell.length_c   1.000
_cell.angle_alpha   90.00
_cell.angle_beta   90.00
_cell.angle_gamma   90.00
#
_symmetry.space_group_name_H-M   'P 1'
#
loop_
_entity.id
_entity.type
_entity.pdbx_description
1 polymer ?
#
loop_
_entity_poly.entity_id
_entity_poly.type
_entity_poly.pdbx_seq_one_letter_code
_entity_poly.pdbx_strand_id
1 'polypeptide(L)'
;MVCPDQEVFQNRYDSGLEDQVTVLTHFWRDRKTGSVFCCESTQKGMLRPPYDTGLRRYPLIWLNWDFIQDCYHGQSMITGLIPNQNFINKIFALTGVSLLTTAFPKVIYDKNRLRSWDGSVGAAVGVAGGVDGVAKVMAAASVNPQIAQFMELCMDKTQSFLGASEVALGEGRPENTSAILALQRAANTPMETTKQNLYQAVEDMGRIFLDMMAVRYGSRWVQVPGRKELALFDFAVLRQLPLNVKLDVGASTYWSEIASMQTLDNLLLHDKITLLQYLERIPQGYVARKQELMDELRGAQPPQAPWPT
;
A
#
# COMPACT_ATOMS: atom_id res chain seq x y z
N MET A 1 -6.81 -27.10 0.53
CA MET A 1 -5.81 -26.09 0.94
C MET A 1 -6.29 -25.59 2.29
N VAL A 2 -5.62 -25.94 3.38
CA VAL A 2 -6.01 -25.50 4.73
C VAL A 2 -5.64 -24.03 4.82
N CYS A 3 -6.58 -23.19 5.24
CA CYS A 3 -6.30 -21.77 5.46
C CYS A 3 -5.17 -21.66 6.49
N PRO A 4 -4.01 -21.06 6.17
CA PRO A 4 -2.85 -21.05 7.07
C PRO A 4 -3.13 -20.37 8.41
N ASP A 5 -4.24 -19.66 8.52
CA ASP A 5 -4.64 -18.94 9.73
C ASP A 5 -5.31 -19.82 10.79
N GLN A 6 -5.78 -21.03 10.44
CA GLN A 6 -6.34 -21.93 11.46
C GLN A 6 -5.27 -22.42 12.44
N GLU A 7 -4.06 -22.69 11.95
CA GLU A 7 -2.94 -23.10 12.81
C GLU A 7 -2.44 -21.94 13.69
N VAL A 8 -2.42 -20.71 13.16
CA VAL A 8 -2.04 -19.52 13.94
C VAL A 8 -3.07 -19.20 15.01
N PHE A 9 -4.36 -19.43 14.76
CA PHE A 9 -5.42 -19.26 15.75
C PHE A 9 -5.32 -20.30 16.87
N GLN A 10 -5.11 -21.57 16.55
CA GLN A 10 -4.92 -22.62 17.55
C GLN A 10 -3.68 -22.37 18.41
N ASN A 11 -2.55 -22.03 17.83
CA ASN A 11 -1.31 -21.73 18.58
C ASN A 11 -1.38 -20.47 19.45
N ARG A 12 -2.19 -19.46 19.11
CA ARG A 12 -2.40 -18.29 19.98
C ARG A 12 -3.26 -18.59 21.21
N TYR A 13 -4.14 -19.57 21.15
CA TYR A 13 -4.91 -19.99 22.32
C TYR A 13 -4.08 -20.78 23.35
N ASP A 14 -2.99 -21.41 22.91
CA ASP A 14 -2.10 -22.22 23.75
C ASP A 14 -0.84 -21.48 24.25
N SER A 15 -0.55 -20.28 23.76
CA SER A 15 0.54 -19.47 24.29
C SER A 15 0.14 -18.92 25.65
N GLY A 16 0.54 -19.63 26.71
CA GLY A 16 0.26 -19.36 28.13
C GLY A 16 0.79 -18.00 28.61
N LEU A 17 0.11 -16.95 28.23
CA LEU A 17 0.17 -15.67 28.92
C LEU A 17 -0.76 -15.81 30.12
N GLU A 18 -0.20 -16.17 31.26
CA GLU A 18 -0.91 -16.54 32.52
C GLU A 18 -1.95 -15.51 32.97
N ASP A 19 -1.84 -14.24 32.52
CA ASP A 19 -2.72 -13.15 32.96
C ASP A 19 -3.65 -12.61 31.84
N GLN A 20 -3.76 -13.28 30.66
CA GLN A 20 -4.61 -12.81 29.56
C GLN A 20 -5.74 -13.79 29.27
N VAL A 21 -6.94 -13.24 29.10
CA VAL A 21 -8.14 -14.01 28.72
C VAL A 21 -8.64 -13.53 27.37
N THR A 22 -8.80 -14.46 26.44
CA THR A 22 -9.40 -14.16 25.14
C THR A 22 -10.91 -13.99 25.29
N VAL A 23 -11.40 -12.83 24.90
CA VAL A 23 -12.83 -12.51 24.86
C VAL A 23 -13.31 -12.63 23.41
N LEU A 24 -14.34 -13.44 23.19
CA LEU A 24 -15.03 -13.59 21.93
C LEU A 24 -16.24 -12.66 21.91
N THR A 25 -16.23 -11.68 21.01
CA THR A 25 -17.40 -10.83 20.74
C THR A 25 -18.14 -11.39 19.56
N HIS A 26 -19.35 -11.87 19.77
CA HIS A 26 -20.16 -12.46 18.73
C HIS A 26 -21.26 -11.49 18.31
N PHE A 27 -21.35 -11.21 16.99
CA PHE A 27 -22.39 -10.42 16.38
C PHE A 27 -23.25 -11.28 15.47
N TRP A 28 -24.58 -11.13 15.54
CA TRP A 28 -25.50 -11.77 14.59
C TRP A 28 -26.69 -10.86 14.33
N ARG A 29 -27.33 -11.06 13.19
CA ARG A 29 -28.54 -10.32 12.83
C ARG A 29 -29.76 -11.18 13.10
N ASP A 30 -30.70 -10.67 13.87
CA ASP A 30 -32.00 -11.30 14.00
C ASP A 30 -32.80 -11.15 12.70
N ARG A 31 -33.34 -12.25 12.20
CA ARG A 31 -34.11 -12.28 10.95
C ARG A 31 -35.46 -11.60 11.06
N LYS A 32 -36.04 -11.51 12.25
CA LYS A 32 -37.36 -10.91 12.48
C LYS A 32 -37.32 -9.40 12.58
N THR A 33 -36.35 -8.90 13.37
CA THR A 33 -36.23 -7.45 13.65
C THR A 33 -35.27 -6.76 12.67
N GLY A 34 -34.34 -7.52 12.05
CA GLY A 34 -33.28 -6.99 11.23
C GLY A 34 -32.18 -6.30 12.04
N SER A 35 -32.30 -6.27 13.37
CA SER A 35 -31.32 -5.68 14.30
C SER A 35 -30.13 -6.59 14.50
N VAL A 36 -28.98 -5.98 14.79
CA VAL A 36 -27.74 -6.68 15.16
C VAL A 36 -27.72 -6.87 16.66
N PHE A 37 -27.61 -8.12 17.08
CA PHE A 37 -27.39 -8.51 18.46
C PHE A 37 -25.90 -8.74 18.71
N CYS A 38 -25.47 -8.56 19.96
CA CYS A 38 -24.10 -8.78 20.40
C CYS A 38 -24.10 -9.54 21.71
N CYS A 39 -23.12 -10.45 21.88
CA CYS A 39 -22.78 -11.04 23.18
C CYS A 39 -21.27 -11.18 23.30
N GLU A 40 -20.78 -11.25 24.53
CA GLU A 40 -19.37 -11.41 24.83
C GLU A 40 -19.19 -12.66 25.71
N SER A 41 -18.27 -13.52 25.32
CA SER A 41 -18.00 -14.77 26.02
C SER A 41 -16.50 -15.05 26.12
N THR A 42 -16.14 -15.85 27.09
CA THR A 42 -14.82 -16.47 27.21
C THR A 42 -14.97 -17.98 27.06
N GLN A 43 -13.88 -18.72 27.03
CA GLN A 43 -13.92 -20.18 27.02
C GLN A 43 -14.65 -20.77 28.26
N LYS A 44 -14.62 -20.07 29.39
CA LYS A 44 -15.18 -20.55 30.68
C LYS A 44 -16.60 -20.05 30.96
N GLY A 45 -17.07 -19.02 30.27
CA GLY A 45 -18.39 -18.48 30.55
C GLY A 45 -18.73 -17.24 29.75
N MET A 46 -19.98 -16.80 29.89
CA MET A 46 -20.50 -15.62 29.23
C MET A 46 -20.23 -14.38 30.11
N LEU A 47 -19.56 -13.39 29.55
CA LEU A 47 -19.29 -12.11 30.22
C LEU A 47 -20.47 -11.16 30.11
N ARG A 48 -21.06 -11.08 28.93
CA ARG A 48 -22.20 -10.22 28.64
C ARG A 48 -23.27 -11.01 27.89
N PRO A 49 -24.49 -11.10 28.45
CA PRO A 49 -25.58 -11.81 27.78
C PRO A 49 -25.95 -11.12 26.47
N PRO A 50 -26.64 -11.82 25.55
CA PRO A 50 -27.14 -11.25 24.30
C PRO A 50 -27.97 -10.00 24.52
N TYR A 51 -27.64 -8.92 23.82
CA TYR A 51 -28.37 -7.68 23.82
C TYR A 51 -28.54 -7.13 22.42
N ASP A 52 -29.63 -6.42 22.18
CA ASP A 52 -29.86 -5.70 20.92
C ASP A 52 -29.03 -4.41 20.91
N THR A 53 -28.19 -4.28 19.91
CA THR A 53 -27.38 -3.06 19.69
C THR A 53 -28.21 -1.93 19.10
N GLY A 54 -29.38 -2.26 18.54
CA GLY A 54 -30.23 -1.35 17.77
C GLY A 54 -29.69 -1.05 16.38
N LEU A 55 -28.52 -1.53 16.01
CA LEU A 55 -27.91 -1.30 14.70
C LEU A 55 -28.52 -2.21 13.62
N ARG A 56 -28.54 -1.73 12.39
CA ARG A 56 -28.92 -2.52 11.21
C ARG A 56 -27.72 -3.11 10.48
N ARG A 57 -26.53 -2.57 10.71
CA ARG A 57 -25.26 -3.01 10.14
C ARG A 57 -24.35 -3.56 11.21
N TYR A 58 -23.53 -4.55 10.86
CA TYR A 58 -22.47 -4.99 11.76
C TYR A 58 -21.48 -3.85 11.97
N PRO A 59 -21.05 -3.55 13.21
CA PRO A 59 -20.07 -2.51 13.51
C PRO A 59 -18.64 -2.98 13.21
N LEU A 60 -18.47 -3.63 12.08
CA LEU A 60 -17.23 -4.24 11.62
C LEU A 60 -17.04 -3.92 10.14
N ILE A 61 -15.81 -3.59 9.78
CA ILE A 61 -15.38 -3.40 8.42
C ILE A 61 -14.33 -4.43 8.12
N TRP A 62 -14.48 -5.09 6.99
CA TRP A 62 -13.55 -6.09 6.53
C TRP A 62 -12.80 -5.56 5.31
N LEU A 63 -11.47 -5.47 5.42
CA LEU A 63 -10.61 -5.01 4.35
C LEU A 63 -9.55 -6.06 4.09
N ASN A 64 -9.58 -6.65 2.90
CA ASN A 64 -8.54 -7.53 2.40
C ASN A 64 -7.67 -6.77 1.39
N TRP A 65 -6.37 -6.99 1.45
CA TRP A 65 -5.46 -6.46 0.44
C TRP A 65 -5.72 -7.15 -0.89
N ASP A 66 -5.53 -8.46 -0.94
CA ASP A 66 -5.94 -9.31 -2.05
C ASP A 66 -6.88 -10.39 -1.54
N PHE A 67 -7.92 -10.68 -2.31
CA PHE A 67 -8.90 -11.71 -1.97
C PHE A 67 -8.36 -13.10 -2.34
N ILE A 68 -8.50 -14.06 -1.42
CA ILE A 68 -8.24 -15.48 -1.66
C ILE A 68 -9.57 -16.22 -1.58
N GLN A 69 -9.84 -17.07 -2.55
CA GLN A 69 -11.01 -17.93 -2.55
C GLN A 69 -11.02 -18.86 -1.32
N ASP A 70 -12.19 -19.00 -0.71
CA ASP A 70 -12.43 -19.84 0.48
C ASP A 70 -11.64 -19.43 1.76
N CYS A 71 -11.09 -18.20 1.78
CA CYS A 71 -10.43 -17.65 2.95
C CYS A 71 -10.96 -16.23 3.24
N TYR A 72 -11.41 -16.00 4.48
CA TYR A 72 -11.90 -14.65 4.84
C TYR A 72 -10.75 -13.65 5.08
N HIS A 73 -9.58 -14.13 5.49
CA HIS A 73 -8.37 -13.34 5.49
C HIS A 73 -7.83 -13.27 4.07
N GLY A 74 -7.63 -12.11 3.55
CA GLY A 74 -6.92 -11.92 2.30
C GLY A 74 -5.44 -12.30 2.42
N GLN A 75 -4.70 -12.07 1.39
CA GLN A 75 -3.24 -12.16 1.44
C GLN A 75 -2.61 -10.78 1.27
N SER A 76 -1.41 -10.65 1.84
CA SER A 76 -0.56 -9.49 1.62
C SER A 76 0.11 -9.59 0.25
N MET A 77 0.37 -8.46 -0.38
CA MET A 77 1.23 -8.36 -1.56
C MET A 77 2.59 -9.04 -1.36
N ILE A 78 3.15 -8.96 -0.15
CA ILE A 78 4.45 -9.57 0.19
C ILE A 78 4.40 -11.10 0.12
N THR A 79 3.26 -11.72 0.39
CA THR A 79 3.13 -13.19 0.40
C THR A 79 3.56 -13.81 -0.93
N GLY A 80 3.19 -13.20 -2.05
CA GLY A 80 3.59 -13.64 -3.38
C GLY A 80 5.08 -13.44 -3.69
N LEU A 81 5.76 -12.56 -2.94
CA LEU A 81 7.18 -12.23 -3.15
C LEU A 81 8.12 -13.11 -2.34
N ILE A 82 7.65 -13.74 -1.28
CA ILE A 82 8.48 -14.58 -0.38
C ILE A 82 9.25 -15.66 -1.16
N PRO A 83 8.67 -16.42 -2.10
CA PRO A 83 9.40 -17.40 -2.89
C PRO A 83 10.53 -16.78 -3.72
N ASN A 84 10.28 -15.63 -4.34
CA ASN A 84 11.26 -14.91 -5.14
C ASN A 84 12.43 -14.42 -4.27
N GLN A 85 12.13 -13.83 -3.12
CA GLN A 85 13.14 -13.38 -2.17
C GLN A 85 14.01 -14.54 -1.67
N ASN A 86 13.39 -15.65 -1.31
CA ASN A 86 14.10 -16.84 -0.89
C ASN A 86 15.01 -17.40 -1.98
N PHE A 87 14.55 -17.35 -3.23
CA PHE A 87 15.33 -17.78 -4.39
C PHE A 87 16.55 -16.87 -4.62
N ILE A 88 16.36 -15.56 -4.62
CA ILE A 88 17.43 -14.57 -4.76
C ILE A 88 18.47 -14.76 -3.63
N ASN A 89 18.02 -14.90 -2.39
CA ASN A 89 18.91 -15.12 -1.24
C ASN A 89 19.76 -16.40 -1.40
N LYS A 90 19.17 -17.49 -1.91
CA LYS A 90 19.90 -18.73 -2.19
C LYS A 90 20.97 -18.53 -3.28
N ILE A 91 20.63 -17.83 -4.37
CA ILE A 91 21.60 -17.54 -5.44
C ILE A 91 22.74 -16.68 -4.91
N PHE A 92 22.46 -15.64 -4.13
CA PHE A 92 23.49 -14.82 -3.52
C PHE A 92 24.43 -15.64 -2.64
N ALA A 93 23.89 -16.49 -1.78
CA ALA A 93 24.67 -17.35 -0.91
C ALA A 93 25.56 -18.32 -1.71
N LEU A 94 25.00 -18.98 -2.73
CA LEU A 94 25.77 -19.91 -3.60
C LEU A 94 26.85 -19.17 -4.39
N THR A 95 26.55 -17.98 -4.90
CA THR A 95 27.53 -17.15 -5.63
C THR A 95 28.66 -16.72 -4.69
N GLY A 96 28.34 -16.31 -3.45
CA GLY A 96 29.32 -15.97 -2.43
C GLY A 96 30.25 -17.14 -2.12
N VAL A 97 29.73 -18.35 -1.90
CA VAL A 97 30.52 -19.56 -1.70
C VAL A 97 31.39 -19.87 -2.92
N SER A 98 30.85 -19.73 -4.13
CA SER A 98 31.59 -19.92 -5.37
C SER A 98 32.76 -18.93 -5.52
N LEU A 99 32.53 -17.65 -5.19
CA LEU A 99 33.58 -16.63 -5.19
C LEU A 99 34.69 -16.94 -4.17
N LEU A 100 34.32 -17.36 -2.96
CA LEU A 100 35.28 -17.76 -1.92
C LEU A 100 36.14 -18.97 -2.38
N THR A 101 35.51 -19.97 -2.98
CA THR A 101 36.22 -21.16 -3.48
C THR A 101 37.12 -20.81 -4.68
N THR A 102 36.77 -19.80 -5.47
CA THR A 102 37.57 -19.31 -6.59
C THR A 102 38.71 -18.45 -6.10
N ALA A 103 38.49 -17.60 -5.09
CA ALA A 103 39.50 -16.74 -4.49
C ALA A 103 40.59 -17.54 -3.74
N PHE A 104 40.21 -18.68 -3.16
CA PHE A 104 41.11 -19.57 -2.45
C PHE A 104 41.16 -20.96 -3.13
N PRO A 105 41.85 -21.08 -4.29
CA PRO A 105 41.87 -22.32 -5.03
C PRO A 105 42.63 -23.40 -4.24
N LYS A 106 42.13 -24.63 -4.34
CA LYS A 106 42.81 -25.77 -3.72
C LYS A 106 44.08 -26.11 -4.48
N VAL A 107 45.14 -26.34 -3.76
CA VAL A 107 46.43 -26.78 -4.33
C VAL A 107 46.61 -28.27 -4.06
N ILE A 108 46.89 -29.01 -5.11
CA ILE A 108 47.28 -30.41 -5.03
C ILE A 108 48.82 -30.45 -5.18
N TYR A 109 49.49 -31.06 -4.22
CA TYR A 109 50.95 -31.16 -4.26
C TYR A 109 51.43 -32.60 -3.99
N ASP A 110 52.61 -32.92 -4.49
CA ASP A 110 53.22 -34.20 -4.27
C ASP A 110 53.88 -34.25 -2.87
N LYS A 111 53.28 -35.06 -1.99
CA LYS A 111 53.69 -35.20 -0.59
C LYS A 111 55.12 -35.79 -0.43
N ASN A 112 55.60 -36.51 -1.43
CA ASN A 112 56.96 -37.12 -1.39
C ASN A 112 58.05 -36.08 -1.68
N ARG A 113 57.73 -35.07 -2.50
CA ARG A 113 58.64 -33.99 -2.87
C ARG A 113 58.56 -32.76 -2.01
N LEU A 114 57.33 -32.50 -1.43
CA LEU A 114 57.08 -31.39 -0.58
C LEU A 114 56.50 -31.86 0.77
N ARG A 115 57.25 -31.68 1.85
CA ARG A 115 56.83 -32.16 3.18
C ARG A 115 55.62 -31.40 3.78
N SER A 116 55.56 -30.13 3.51
CA SER A 116 54.45 -29.28 3.99
C SER A 116 54.18 -28.16 2.99
N TRP A 117 52.93 -27.75 2.89
CA TRP A 117 52.48 -26.59 2.11
C TRP A 117 52.36 -25.38 3.03
N ASP A 118 53.08 -24.31 2.73
CA ASP A 118 52.91 -23.02 3.36
C ASP A 118 52.17 -22.08 2.38
N GLY A 119 50.96 -21.66 2.71
CA GLY A 119 50.12 -20.77 1.93
C GLY A 119 50.29 -19.28 2.26
N SER A 120 51.27 -18.92 3.07
CA SER A 120 51.52 -17.51 3.42
C SER A 120 52.07 -16.73 2.21
N VAL A 121 51.69 -15.45 2.11
CA VAL A 121 52.07 -14.57 1.00
C VAL A 121 53.61 -14.36 1.01
N GLY A 122 54.27 -14.72 -0.08
CA GLY A 122 55.72 -14.55 -0.22
C GLY A 122 56.58 -15.65 0.43
N ALA A 123 55.99 -16.73 0.93
CA ALA A 123 56.70 -17.85 1.50
C ALA A 123 57.56 -18.55 0.45
N ALA A 124 58.85 -18.83 0.80
CA ALA A 124 59.74 -19.66 0.02
C ALA A 124 59.50 -21.13 0.37
N VAL A 125 59.15 -21.94 -0.62
CA VAL A 125 58.86 -23.36 -0.44
C VAL A 125 60.01 -24.21 -1.01
N GLY A 126 60.66 -24.95 -0.14
CA GLY A 126 61.79 -25.86 -0.53
C GLY A 126 61.21 -27.19 -1.05
N VAL A 127 61.69 -27.60 -2.23
CA VAL A 127 61.33 -28.86 -2.90
C VAL A 127 62.51 -29.77 -3.04
N ALA A 128 62.33 -31.07 -2.76
CA ALA A 128 63.37 -32.06 -2.99
C ALA A 128 63.32 -32.56 -4.45
N GLY A 129 64.26 -32.15 -5.29
CA GLY A 129 64.37 -32.53 -6.70
C GLY A 129 63.88 -31.44 -7.68
N GLY A 130 63.48 -31.81 -8.88
CA GLY A 130 63.01 -30.85 -9.89
C GLY A 130 61.70 -30.12 -9.52
N VAL A 131 61.57 -28.82 -9.84
CA VAL A 131 60.50 -27.97 -9.42
C VAL A 131 59.21 -28.25 -10.26
N ASP A 132 59.41 -28.79 -11.47
CA ASP A 132 58.27 -29.00 -12.38
C ASP A 132 57.29 -30.07 -11.89
N GLY A 133 56.02 -29.78 -11.90
CA GLY A 133 54.94 -30.71 -11.58
C GLY A 133 54.75 -31.06 -10.09
N VAL A 134 55.43 -30.35 -9.18
CA VAL A 134 55.36 -30.58 -7.73
C VAL A 134 54.06 -30.14 -7.11
N ALA A 135 53.48 -29.08 -7.62
CA ALA A 135 52.19 -28.58 -7.17
C ALA A 135 51.34 -28.12 -8.37
N LYS A 136 50.05 -28.37 -8.29
CA LYS A 136 49.08 -27.93 -9.30
C LYS A 136 47.92 -27.28 -8.61
N VAL A 137 47.57 -26.09 -9.05
CA VAL A 137 46.37 -25.43 -8.60
C VAL A 137 45.18 -26.11 -9.28
N MET A 138 44.19 -26.59 -8.49
CA MET A 138 42.90 -27.01 -9.05
C MET A 138 42.24 -25.77 -9.63
N ALA A 139 42.00 -25.79 -10.94
CA ALA A 139 41.19 -24.72 -11.56
C ALA A 139 39.82 -24.66 -10.88
N ALA A 140 39.55 -23.53 -10.25
CA ALA A 140 38.22 -23.27 -9.75
C ALA A 140 37.28 -23.13 -10.93
N ALA A 141 36.05 -23.63 -10.78
CA ALA A 141 35.02 -23.41 -11.79
C ALA A 141 34.75 -21.91 -11.86
N SER A 142 34.83 -21.33 -13.05
CA SER A 142 34.48 -19.91 -13.25
C SER A 142 33.02 -19.69 -12.90
N VAL A 143 32.73 -18.63 -12.14
CA VAL A 143 31.32 -18.21 -11.90
C VAL A 143 30.71 -17.82 -13.23
N ASN A 144 29.59 -18.45 -13.59
CA ASN A 144 28.93 -18.15 -14.86
C ASN A 144 28.33 -16.72 -14.79
N PRO A 145 28.75 -15.80 -15.67
CA PRO A 145 28.22 -14.43 -15.70
C PRO A 145 26.70 -14.35 -15.94
N GLN A 146 26.09 -15.40 -16.49
CA GLN A 146 24.64 -15.49 -16.66
C GLN A 146 23.87 -15.47 -15.32
N ILE A 147 24.51 -15.83 -14.20
CA ILE A 147 23.89 -15.80 -12.87
C ILE A 147 23.55 -14.37 -12.48
N ALA A 148 24.46 -13.41 -12.73
CA ALA A 148 24.22 -12.00 -12.44
C ALA A 148 23.07 -11.44 -13.27
N GLN A 149 23.05 -11.71 -14.58
CA GLN A 149 21.97 -11.31 -15.47
C GLN A 149 20.62 -11.92 -15.07
N PHE A 150 20.63 -13.17 -14.64
CA PHE A 150 19.41 -13.82 -14.17
C PHE A 150 18.89 -13.22 -12.86
N MET A 151 19.77 -12.83 -11.92
CA MET A 151 19.37 -12.13 -10.71
C MET A 151 18.76 -10.76 -11.01
N GLU A 152 19.39 -9.98 -11.89
CA GLU A 152 18.85 -8.69 -12.35
C GLU A 152 17.44 -8.89 -12.96
N LEU A 153 17.29 -9.86 -13.86
CA LEU A 153 16.00 -10.18 -14.46
C LEU A 153 14.94 -10.56 -13.41
N CYS A 154 15.33 -11.33 -12.38
CA CYS A 154 14.41 -11.69 -11.29
C CYS A 154 14.00 -10.47 -10.48
N MET A 155 14.91 -9.54 -10.19
CA MET A 155 14.61 -8.29 -9.46
C MET A 155 13.69 -7.39 -10.27
N ASP A 156 13.99 -7.16 -11.55
CA ASP A 156 13.19 -6.35 -12.46
C ASP A 156 11.77 -6.89 -12.62
N LYS A 157 11.64 -8.22 -12.78
CA LYS A 157 10.31 -8.85 -12.86
C LYS A 157 9.55 -8.75 -11.55
N THR A 158 10.23 -8.83 -10.42
CA THR A 158 9.63 -8.64 -9.10
C THR A 158 9.12 -7.21 -8.91
N GLN A 159 9.92 -6.20 -9.29
CA GLN A 159 9.52 -4.80 -9.28
C GLN A 159 8.34 -4.53 -10.21
N SER A 160 8.39 -5.07 -11.43
CA SER A 160 7.31 -4.91 -12.40
C SER A 160 5.99 -5.52 -11.90
N PHE A 161 6.06 -6.66 -11.24
CA PHE A 161 4.88 -7.33 -10.64
C PHE A 161 4.25 -6.49 -9.51
N LEU A 162 5.06 -5.78 -8.75
CA LEU A 162 4.61 -4.87 -7.69
C LEU A 162 4.03 -3.55 -8.22
N GLY A 163 4.17 -3.27 -9.50
CA GLY A 163 3.86 -1.95 -10.05
C GLY A 163 4.87 -0.86 -9.65
N ALA A 164 5.99 -1.25 -9.01
CA ALA A 164 7.09 -0.36 -8.66
C ALA A 164 7.99 -0.13 -9.88
N SER A 165 7.44 0.45 -10.95
CA SER A 165 8.23 0.83 -12.12
C SER A 165 9.15 2.01 -11.79
N GLU A 166 10.24 2.18 -12.54
CA GLU A 166 11.16 3.32 -12.41
C GLU A 166 10.42 4.67 -12.40
N VAL A 167 9.35 4.78 -13.16
CA VAL A 167 8.49 5.99 -13.20
C VAL A 167 7.70 6.17 -11.92
N ALA A 168 7.21 5.08 -11.33
CA ALA A 168 6.51 5.12 -10.04
C ALA A 168 7.45 5.49 -8.89
N LEU A 169 8.73 5.11 -9.01
CA LEU A 169 9.80 5.46 -8.06
C LEU A 169 10.38 6.88 -8.31
N GLY A 170 9.96 7.56 -9.39
CA GLY A 170 10.41 8.92 -9.71
C GLY A 170 11.74 8.99 -10.47
N GLU A 171 12.28 7.86 -10.92
CA GLU A 171 13.56 7.79 -11.64
C GLU A 171 13.43 8.08 -13.15
N GLY A 172 12.22 7.94 -13.69
CA GLY A 172 11.93 8.23 -15.10
C GLY A 172 11.92 9.74 -15.37
N ARG A 173 12.61 10.19 -16.42
CA ARG A 173 12.56 11.57 -16.96
C ARG A 173 11.90 11.57 -18.32
N PRO A 174 10.60 11.35 -18.45
CA PRO A 174 9.93 11.47 -19.74
C PRO A 174 9.86 12.93 -20.15
N GLU A 175 10.09 13.19 -21.40
CA GLU A 175 10.10 14.54 -22.01
C GLU A 175 8.70 15.18 -22.09
N ASN A 176 7.64 14.40 -21.82
CA ASN A 176 6.26 14.86 -22.01
C ASN A 176 5.36 14.48 -20.82
N THR A 177 4.62 15.45 -20.29
CA THR A 177 3.66 15.29 -19.18
C THR A 177 2.60 14.21 -19.48
N SER A 178 2.13 14.12 -20.72
CA SER A 178 1.14 13.11 -21.13
C SER A 178 1.70 11.70 -21.03
N ALA A 179 2.98 11.51 -21.37
CA ALA A 179 3.67 10.22 -21.23
C ALA A 179 3.85 9.84 -19.77
N ILE A 180 4.18 10.78 -18.89
CA ILE A 180 4.26 10.56 -17.43
C ILE A 180 2.92 10.05 -16.89
N LEU A 181 1.82 10.73 -17.24
CA LEU A 181 0.48 10.35 -16.80
C LEU A 181 0.07 8.96 -17.28
N ALA A 182 0.40 8.61 -18.54
CA ALA A 182 0.12 7.29 -19.10
C ALA A 182 0.91 6.20 -18.38
N LEU A 183 2.20 6.43 -18.12
CA LEU A 183 3.07 5.49 -17.42
C LEU A 183 2.64 5.31 -15.94
N GLN A 184 2.25 6.38 -15.25
CA GLN A 184 1.72 6.30 -13.90
C GLN A 184 0.40 5.52 -13.84
N ARG A 185 -0.50 5.71 -14.81
CA ARG A 185 -1.73 4.92 -14.89
C ARG A 185 -1.41 3.43 -15.08
N ALA A 186 -0.46 3.12 -15.97
CA ALA A 186 -0.04 1.74 -16.18
C ALA A 186 0.59 1.13 -14.92
N ALA A 187 1.43 1.87 -14.20
CA ALA A 187 2.06 1.45 -12.95
C ALA A 187 1.04 1.22 -11.81
N ASN A 188 -0.05 2.00 -11.78
CA ASN A 188 -1.09 1.88 -10.75
C ASN A 188 -2.09 0.73 -11.02
N THR A 189 -2.14 0.20 -12.26
CA THR A 189 -3.11 -0.83 -12.65
C THR A 189 -3.10 -2.06 -11.74
N PRO A 190 -1.96 -2.63 -11.31
CA PRO A 190 -1.95 -3.79 -10.42
C PRO A 190 -2.59 -3.51 -9.05
N MET A 191 -2.55 -2.27 -8.58
CA MET A 191 -3.06 -1.87 -7.26
C MET A 191 -4.47 -1.28 -7.30
N GLU A 192 -5.07 -1.16 -8.48
CA GLU A 192 -6.37 -0.48 -8.63
C GLU A 192 -7.49 -1.21 -7.87
N THR A 193 -7.51 -2.54 -7.90
CA THR A 193 -8.50 -3.35 -7.16
C THR A 193 -8.37 -3.15 -5.66
N THR A 194 -7.14 -3.18 -5.14
CA THR A 194 -6.86 -2.96 -3.70
C THR A 194 -7.27 -1.56 -3.26
N LYS A 195 -6.99 -0.56 -4.10
CA LYS A 195 -7.39 0.82 -3.88
C LYS A 195 -8.91 0.97 -3.84
N GLN A 196 -9.64 0.33 -4.76
CA GLN A 196 -11.10 0.33 -4.76
C GLN A 196 -11.66 -0.38 -3.51
N ASN A 197 -11.07 -1.48 -3.08
CA ASN A 197 -11.43 -2.15 -1.83
C ASN A 197 -11.27 -1.22 -0.62
N LEU A 198 -10.18 -0.44 -0.58
CA LEU A 198 -9.96 0.56 0.48
C LEU A 198 -11.03 1.65 0.45
N TYR A 199 -11.37 2.17 -0.73
CA TYR A 199 -12.42 3.19 -0.86
C TYR A 199 -13.78 2.65 -0.42
N GLN A 200 -14.12 1.43 -0.82
CA GLN A 200 -15.33 0.75 -0.39
C GLN A 200 -15.38 0.58 1.15
N ALA A 201 -14.26 0.20 1.76
CA ALA A 201 -14.16 0.06 3.22
C ALA A 201 -14.41 1.40 3.94
N VAL A 202 -13.89 2.52 3.41
CA VAL A 202 -14.12 3.86 3.96
C VAL A 202 -15.59 4.28 3.79
N GLU A 203 -16.20 4.00 2.64
CA GLU A 203 -17.64 4.24 2.43
C GLU A 203 -18.50 3.43 3.40
N ASP A 204 -18.16 2.16 3.62
CA ASP A 204 -18.86 1.29 4.58
C ASP A 204 -18.69 1.79 6.01
N MET A 205 -17.50 2.35 6.35
CA MET A 205 -17.28 3.05 7.63
C MET A 205 -18.26 4.22 7.78
N GLY A 206 -18.39 5.05 6.76
CA GLY A 206 -19.34 6.16 6.76
C GLY A 206 -20.78 5.68 6.98
N ARG A 207 -21.18 4.60 6.30
CA ARG A 207 -22.52 4.01 6.44
C ARG A 207 -22.76 3.45 7.85
N ILE A 208 -21.75 2.85 8.47
CA ILE A 208 -21.82 2.35 9.85
C ILE A 208 -21.95 3.51 10.83
N PHE A 209 -21.18 4.59 10.65
CA PHE A 209 -21.30 5.78 11.49
C PHE A 209 -22.68 6.42 11.41
N LEU A 210 -23.26 6.51 10.21
CA LEU A 210 -24.64 7.02 10.05
C LEU A 210 -25.66 6.15 10.79
N ASP A 211 -25.54 4.82 10.74
CA ASP A 211 -26.40 3.90 11.47
C ASP A 211 -26.23 4.06 12.99
N MET A 212 -24.99 4.20 13.47
CA MET A 212 -24.70 4.48 14.90
C MET A 212 -25.26 5.83 15.36
N MET A 213 -25.11 6.88 14.54
CA MET A 213 -25.67 8.20 14.83
C MET A 213 -27.18 8.16 14.92
N ALA A 214 -27.84 7.43 14.01
CA ALA A 214 -29.28 7.26 14.02
C ALA A 214 -29.82 6.59 15.31
N VAL A 215 -29.01 5.73 15.94
CA VAL A 215 -29.37 5.04 17.19
C VAL A 215 -29.03 5.86 18.44
N ARG A 216 -27.90 6.56 18.43
CA ARG A 216 -27.27 7.07 19.65
C ARG A 216 -27.37 8.58 19.83
N TYR A 217 -27.55 9.35 18.75
CA TYR A 217 -27.47 10.81 18.84
C TYR A 217 -28.77 11.49 19.27
N GLY A 218 -29.93 10.93 18.90
CA GLY A 218 -31.22 11.60 19.10
C GLY A 218 -31.26 12.94 18.37
N SER A 219 -31.93 13.94 18.98
CA SER A 219 -32.03 15.30 18.40
C SER A 219 -30.86 16.16 18.90
N ARG A 220 -30.16 16.79 17.96
CA ARG A 220 -29.00 17.67 18.26
C ARG A 220 -28.98 18.91 17.38
N TRP A 221 -28.40 19.97 17.89
CA TRP A 221 -28.13 21.17 17.12
C TRP A 221 -26.95 20.93 16.20
N VAL A 222 -27.13 21.11 14.91
CA VAL A 222 -26.10 20.95 13.88
C VAL A 222 -25.98 22.23 13.06
N GLN A 223 -24.75 22.56 12.69
CA GLN A 223 -24.48 23.66 11.77
C GLN A 223 -24.67 23.19 10.34
N VAL A 224 -25.60 23.80 9.62
CA VAL A 224 -25.80 23.50 8.20
C VAL A 224 -24.75 24.24 7.39
N PRO A 225 -24.00 23.54 6.49
CA PRO A 225 -23.04 24.18 5.61
C PRO A 225 -23.66 25.36 4.85
N GLY A 226 -23.02 26.53 4.85
CA GLY A 226 -23.50 27.75 4.19
C GLY A 226 -24.51 28.58 4.99
N ARG A 227 -24.92 28.15 6.19
CA ARG A 227 -25.76 28.96 7.10
C ARG A 227 -25.03 29.21 8.42
N LYS A 228 -25.17 30.39 8.98
CA LYS A 228 -24.61 30.74 10.31
C LYS A 228 -25.48 30.22 11.47
N GLU A 229 -26.69 29.84 11.20
CA GLU A 229 -27.65 29.38 12.19
C GLU A 229 -27.54 27.88 12.44
N LEU A 230 -27.71 27.49 13.70
CA LEU A 230 -27.80 26.09 14.11
C LEU A 230 -29.24 25.61 13.87
N ALA A 231 -29.39 24.43 13.27
CA ALA A 231 -30.69 23.77 13.10
C ALA A 231 -30.77 22.55 14.02
N LEU A 232 -31.94 22.36 14.65
CA LEU A 232 -32.19 21.13 15.40
C LEU A 232 -32.49 20.00 14.41
N PHE A 233 -31.69 18.95 14.45
CA PHE A 233 -31.80 17.79 13.57
C PHE A 233 -32.00 16.51 14.40
N ASP A 234 -33.05 15.75 14.06
CA ASP A 234 -33.29 14.43 14.64
C ASP A 234 -32.58 13.35 13.80
N PHE A 235 -31.54 12.76 14.36
CA PHE A 235 -30.75 11.74 13.69
C PHE A 235 -31.52 10.44 13.44
N ALA A 236 -32.62 10.18 14.14
CA ALA A 236 -33.46 9.01 13.89
C ALA A 236 -34.06 8.98 12.47
N VAL A 237 -34.22 10.15 11.85
CA VAL A 237 -34.72 10.30 10.47
C VAL A 237 -33.75 9.64 9.45
N LEU A 238 -32.46 9.56 9.75
CA LEU A 238 -31.46 8.92 8.86
C LEU A 238 -31.82 7.47 8.53
N ARG A 239 -32.59 6.78 9.38
CA ARG A 239 -33.05 5.41 9.13
C ARG A 239 -34.10 5.29 8.05
N GLN A 240 -34.84 6.37 7.79
CA GLN A 240 -35.95 6.43 6.83
C GLN A 240 -35.46 6.92 5.46
N LEU A 241 -34.30 7.55 5.40
CA LEU A 241 -33.73 8.14 4.18
C LEU A 241 -32.85 7.13 3.44
N PRO A 242 -32.99 7.02 2.11
CA PRO A 242 -32.04 6.26 1.28
C PRO A 242 -30.74 7.06 1.16
N LEU A 243 -29.81 6.83 2.09
CA LEU A 243 -28.53 7.52 2.09
C LEU A 243 -27.50 6.76 1.26
N ASN A 244 -26.87 7.45 0.33
CA ASN A 244 -25.73 6.95 -0.41
C ASN A 244 -24.47 7.69 0.06
N VAL A 245 -23.52 6.95 0.61
CA VAL A 245 -22.21 7.48 1.02
C VAL A 245 -21.23 7.15 -0.08
N LYS A 246 -20.59 8.16 -0.61
CA LYS A 246 -19.49 8.01 -1.58
C LYS A 246 -18.28 8.75 -1.08
N LEU A 247 -17.13 8.13 -1.22
CA LEU A 247 -15.85 8.75 -0.96
C LEU A 247 -15.48 9.64 -2.15
N ASP A 248 -15.33 10.92 -1.89
CA ASP A 248 -14.74 11.85 -2.87
C ASP A 248 -13.23 11.84 -2.69
N VAL A 249 -12.58 11.09 -3.55
CA VAL A 249 -11.11 10.94 -3.55
C VAL A 249 -10.51 12.02 -4.45
N GLY A 250 -11.03 13.16 -4.54
CA GLY A 250 -10.53 14.26 -5.38
C GLY A 250 -9.32 13.92 -6.28
N ALA A 251 -9.12 14.50 -7.39
CA ALA A 251 -8.02 14.20 -8.32
C ALA A 251 -6.63 14.61 -7.75
N SER A 252 -6.33 14.24 -6.50
CA SER A 252 -5.17 14.70 -5.75
C SER A 252 -3.90 13.86 -5.97
N THR A 253 -3.59 13.55 -7.21
CA THR A 253 -2.20 13.22 -7.53
C THR A 253 -1.52 14.49 -8.01
N TYR A 254 -0.34 14.79 -7.48
CA TYR A 254 0.50 15.95 -7.87
C TYR A 254 0.54 16.18 -9.39
N TRP A 255 0.60 15.10 -10.18
CA TRP A 255 0.60 15.15 -11.65
C TRP A 255 -0.76 15.47 -12.26
N SER A 256 -1.84 15.06 -11.62
CA SER A 256 -3.21 15.42 -12.01
C SER A 256 -3.46 16.92 -11.75
N GLU A 257 -2.90 17.46 -10.67
CA GLU A 257 -2.92 18.89 -10.39
C GLU A 257 -2.11 19.67 -11.42
N ILE A 258 -0.90 19.21 -11.77
CA ILE A 258 -0.09 19.84 -12.85
C ILE A 258 -0.82 19.81 -14.18
N ALA A 259 -1.42 18.69 -14.56
CA ALA A 259 -2.17 18.59 -15.81
C ALA A 259 -3.42 19.50 -15.81
N SER A 260 -4.09 19.62 -14.66
CA SER A 260 -5.21 20.54 -14.49
C SER A 260 -4.76 22.01 -14.58
N MET A 261 -3.61 22.33 -13.98
CA MET A 261 -3.01 23.65 -14.08
C MET A 261 -2.64 23.99 -15.52
N GLN A 262 -1.96 23.10 -16.25
CA GLN A 262 -1.64 23.31 -17.66
C GLN A 262 -2.88 23.51 -18.53
N THR A 263 -3.95 22.77 -18.23
CA THR A 263 -5.24 22.94 -18.92
C THR A 263 -5.85 24.32 -18.62
N LEU A 264 -5.82 24.76 -17.35
CA LEU A 264 -6.30 26.08 -16.94
C LEU A 264 -5.44 27.19 -17.55
N ASP A 265 -4.13 27.02 -17.59
CA ASP A 265 -3.20 27.97 -18.24
C ASP A 265 -3.51 28.11 -19.73
N ASN A 266 -3.71 26.99 -20.44
CA ASN A 266 -4.09 27.02 -21.84
C ASN A 266 -5.45 27.71 -22.07
N LEU A 267 -6.43 27.48 -21.20
CA LEU A 267 -7.73 28.12 -21.31
C LEU A 267 -7.64 29.64 -21.06
N LEU A 268 -6.78 30.04 -20.13
CA LEU A 268 -6.53 31.46 -19.85
C LEU A 268 -5.79 32.14 -21.01
N LEU A 269 -4.73 31.50 -21.55
CA LEU A 269 -3.95 32.00 -22.68
C LEU A 269 -4.79 32.16 -23.96
N HIS A 270 -5.83 31.35 -24.14
CA HIS A 270 -6.75 31.41 -25.28
C HIS A 270 -8.02 32.23 -24.99
N ASP A 271 -8.04 33.01 -23.93
CA ASP A 271 -9.17 33.87 -23.50
C ASP A 271 -10.50 33.11 -23.36
N LYS A 272 -10.45 31.82 -23.04
CA LYS A 272 -11.66 30.99 -22.83
C LYS A 272 -12.21 31.10 -21.41
N ILE A 273 -11.38 31.53 -20.48
CA ILE A 273 -11.75 31.79 -19.08
C ILE A 273 -11.18 33.12 -18.62
N THR A 274 -11.86 33.80 -17.71
CA THR A 274 -11.39 35.02 -17.10
C THR A 274 -10.36 34.69 -15.99
N LEU A 275 -9.50 35.67 -15.65
CA LEU A 275 -8.53 35.51 -14.56
C LEU A 275 -9.21 35.18 -13.22
N LEU A 276 -10.41 35.70 -12.97
CA LEU A 276 -11.19 35.41 -11.78
C LEU A 276 -11.63 33.92 -11.77
N GLN A 277 -12.15 33.43 -12.90
CA GLN A 277 -12.53 32.02 -13.05
C GLN A 277 -11.33 31.08 -12.99
N TYR A 278 -10.17 31.51 -13.45
CA TYR A 278 -8.90 30.79 -13.33
C TYR A 278 -8.49 30.67 -11.85
N LEU A 279 -8.46 31.79 -11.12
CA LEU A 279 -8.11 31.81 -9.70
C LEU A 279 -9.07 30.95 -8.85
N GLU A 280 -10.36 30.97 -9.15
CA GLU A 280 -11.34 30.14 -8.42
C GLU A 280 -11.04 28.64 -8.50
N ARG A 281 -10.49 28.18 -9.65
CA ARG A 281 -10.25 26.74 -9.93
C ARG A 281 -8.86 26.26 -9.52
N ILE A 282 -7.91 27.14 -9.29
CA ILE A 282 -6.58 26.76 -8.79
C ILE A 282 -6.69 26.18 -7.37
N PRO A 283 -6.00 25.06 -7.06
CA PRO A 283 -5.93 24.54 -5.69
C PRO A 283 -5.43 25.55 -4.67
N GLN A 284 -5.81 25.36 -3.41
CA GLN A 284 -5.33 26.20 -2.33
C GLN A 284 -3.81 25.96 -2.12
N GLY A 285 -3.05 27.03 -1.95
CA GLY A 285 -1.60 26.97 -1.71
C GLY A 285 -0.71 27.30 -2.92
N TYR A 286 -1.25 27.33 -4.13
CA TYR A 286 -0.47 27.71 -5.33
C TYR A 286 -0.29 29.22 -5.47
N VAL A 287 -1.25 30.00 -4.98
CA VAL A 287 -1.20 31.48 -4.98
C VAL A 287 -1.32 31.97 -3.54
N ALA A 288 -0.29 32.69 -3.08
CA ALA A 288 -0.34 33.34 -1.77
C ALA A 288 -1.42 34.42 -1.78
N ARG A 289 -2.22 34.49 -0.70
CA ARG A 289 -3.33 35.46 -0.54
C ARG A 289 -4.35 35.47 -1.69
N LYS A 290 -4.65 34.28 -2.20
CA LYS A 290 -5.60 34.08 -3.30
C LYS A 290 -6.93 34.82 -3.11
N GLN A 291 -7.48 34.81 -1.90
CA GLN A 291 -8.76 35.45 -1.60
C GLN A 291 -8.70 36.96 -1.68
N GLU A 292 -7.64 37.58 -1.14
CA GLU A 292 -7.43 39.01 -1.24
C GLU A 292 -7.35 39.48 -2.70
N LEU A 293 -6.59 38.75 -3.52
CA LEU A 293 -6.48 39.00 -4.95
C LEU A 293 -7.81 38.85 -5.69
N MET A 294 -8.60 37.84 -5.33
CA MET A 294 -9.93 37.68 -5.93
C MET A 294 -10.89 38.79 -5.54
N ASP A 295 -10.84 39.29 -4.32
CA ASP A 295 -11.69 40.37 -3.85
C ASP A 295 -11.30 41.68 -4.50
N GLU A 296 -10.00 41.96 -4.68
CA GLU A 296 -9.51 43.09 -5.46
C GLU A 296 -10.00 43.05 -6.92
N LEU A 297 -9.91 41.90 -7.58
CA LEU A 297 -10.37 41.72 -8.95
C LEU A 297 -11.89 41.87 -9.10
N ARG A 298 -12.67 41.45 -8.10
CA ARG A 298 -14.12 41.63 -8.05
C ARG A 298 -14.50 43.10 -7.83
N GLY A 299 -13.73 43.81 -6.98
CA GLY A 299 -13.92 45.23 -6.74
C GLY A 299 -13.53 46.12 -7.93
N ALA A 300 -12.62 45.65 -8.80
CA ALA A 300 -12.17 46.36 -10.00
C ALA A 300 -13.10 46.16 -11.23
N GLN A 301 -14.09 45.27 -11.18
CA GLN A 301 -15.07 45.14 -12.25
C GLN A 301 -16.10 46.26 -12.17
N PRO A 302 -16.33 47.04 -13.26
CA PRO A 302 -17.39 48.05 -13.28
C PRO A 302 -18.75 47.34 -13.09
N PRO A 303 -19.72 48.01 -12.40
CA PRO A 303 -21.03 47.41 -12.15
C PRO A 303 -21.67 47.05 -13.50
N GLN A 304 -22.05 45.76 -13.65
CA GLN A 304 -22.78 45.32 -14.82
C GLN A 304 -24.06 46.12 -14.95
N ALA A 305 -24.24 46.79 -16.07
CA ALA A 305 -25.45 47.53 -16.38
C ALA A 305 -26.64 46.56 -16.33
N PRO A 306 -27.77 46.97 -15.68
CA PRO A 306 -28.98 46.14 -15.67
C PRO A 306 -29.46 45.97 -17.12
N TRP A 307 -29.86 44.72 -17.45
CA TRP A 307 -30.42 44.37 -18.76
C TRP A 307 -31.56 45.35 -19.12
N PRO A 308 -31.61 45.90 -20.33
CA PRO A 308 -32.78 46.62 -20.76
C PRO A 308 -33.98 45.66 -20.84
N THR A 309 -35.05 46.06 -20.20
CA THR A 309 -36.37 45.38 -20.20
C THR A 309 -37.00 45.31 -21.57
#